data_20ed16480cfeec4b6707fa72c81e0ab2
#
_entry.id   20ed16480cfeec4b6707fa72c81e0ab2
#
_cell.length_a   1.000
_cell.length_b   1.000
_cell.length_c   1.000
_cell.angle_alpha   90.00
_cell.angle_beta   90.00
_cell.angle_gamma   90.00
#
_symmetry.space_group_name_H-M   'P 1'
#
loop_
_entity.id
_entity.type
_entity.pdbx_description
1 polymer ?
#
loop_
_entity_poly.entity_id
_entity_poly.type
_entity_poly.pdbx_seq_one_letter_code
_entity_poly.pdbx_strand_id
1 'polypeptide(L)'
;MKKTTLPVGMHDKLFKRARVTYTIERDISDFLMSQGFHRIETPTLEHFEVFNDSVTSNHYHFFDKSGELLTLRPDITSQIGRVIASTKVETPIKFSYSGKVFKYNEEMRGLTNEHTQAGIEIVGYPAKEAVCEAIVSAKKALDIAGIPSYQFELSHAAILQTIFETLALPQDAGEALAQAIRDKNITQLNTFTKRYPSELDAFLKALPFLFGESYQVLDKARYLVENERILAALTDLEMLLEQVSDVLTESYIDLAQMPTMPYYTGVMFKVFGNKVPDAFASGGRYDKLFERFGATKLTAVGWAVDIDAIYQAVHDHLEGGA
;
A
#
# COMPACT_ATOMS: atom_id res chain seq x y z
N MET A 1 5.69 -38.86 2.05
CA MET A 1 5.62 -38.74 0.57
C MET A 1 5.15 -37.31 0.24
N LYS A 2 6.08 -36.42 -0.18
CA LYS A 2 5.73 -35.02 -0.49
C LYS A 2 5.61 -34.71 -2.01
N LYS A 3 5.67 -35.76 -2.88
CA LYS A 3 5.72 -35.60 -4.34
C LYS A 3 4.41 -35.12 -4.98
N THR A 4 3.30 -35.22 -4.26
CA THR A 4 1.95 -34.90 -4.76
C THR A 4 1.27 -33.79 -3.92
N THR A 5 2.01 -33.14 -3.01
CA THR A 5 1.50 -32.05 -2.18
C THR A 5 2.27 -30.77 -2.45
N LEU A 6 1.57 -29.65 -2.44
CA LEU A 6 2.17 -28.31 -2.52
C LEU A 6 2.78 -27.89 -1.17
N PRO A 7 3.77 -26.99 -1.18
CA PRO A 7 4.17 -26.29 0.05
C PRO A 7 2.99 -25.53 0.66
N VAL A 8 3.05 -25.31 1.97
CA VAL A 8 2.01 -24.56 2.69
C VAL A 8 1.90 -23.13 2.11
N GLY A 9 0.68 -22.68 1.91
CA GLY A 9 0.40 -21.36 1.35
C GLY A 9 0.64 -21.22 -0.17
N MET A 10 0.93 -22.33 -0.87
CA MET A 10 1.04 -22.34 -2.34
C MET A 10 -0.17 -23.03 -2.95
N HIS A 11 -0.66 -22.52 -4.08
CA HIS A 11 -1.86 -23.04 -4.74
C HIS A 11 -1.70 -23.12 -6.25
N ASP A 12 -2.12 -24.23 -6.83
CA ASP A 12 -2.31 -24.32 -8.28
C ASP A 12 -3.55 -23.54 -8.72
N LYS A 13 -3.42 -22.81 -9.80
CA LYS A 13 -4.55 -22.14 -10.47
C LYS A 13 -4.92 -22.94 -11.72
N LEU A 14 -6.10 -23.53 -11.73
CA LEU A 14 -6.55 -24.41 -12.81
C LEU A 14 -7.80 -23.84 -13.50
N PHE A 15 -8.01 -24.23 -14.75
CA PHE A 15 -9.21 -24.00 -15.52
C PHE A 15 -9.75 -22.55 -15.48
N LYS A 16 -10.96 -22.36 -14.96
CA LYS A 16 -11.64 -21.05 -14.86
C LYS A 16 -10.77 -20.04 -14.07
N ARG A 17 -10.22 -20.45 -12.92
CA ARG A 17 -9.40 -19.57 -12.10
C ARG A 17 -8.16 -19.07 -12.86
N ALA A 18 -7.41 -19.97 -13.48
CA ALA A 18 -6.24 -19.61 -14.26
C ALA A 18 -6.58 -18.67 -15.43
N ARG A 19 -7.69 -18.93 -16.12
CA ARG A 19 -8.14 -18.11 -17.24
C ARG A 19 -8.57 -16.70 -16.77
N VAL A 20 -9.37 -16.61 -15.71
CA VAL A 20 -9.90 -15.33 -15.22
C VAL A 20 -8.77 -14.48 -14.66
N THR A 21 -7.88 -15.03 -13.83
CA THR A 21 -6.71 -14.28 -13.31
C THR A 21 -5.81 -13.78 -14.43
N TYR A 22 -5.55 -14.59 -15.48
CA TYR A 22 -4.81 -14.16 -16.66
C TYR A 22 -5.52 -13.00 -17.39
N THR A 23 -6.84 -13.09 -17.57
CA THR A 23 -7.61 -12.03 -18.24
C THR A 23 -7.53 -10.71 -17.47
N ILE A 24 -7.72 -10.74 -16.15
CA ILE A 24 -7.61 -9.54 -15.29
C ILE A 24 -6.20 -8.93 -15.39
N GLU A 25 -5.17 -9.76 -15.26
CA GLU A 25 -3.77 -9.32 -15.35
C GLU A 25 -3.45 -8.68 -16.71
N ARG A 26 -3.87 -9.30 -17.80
CA ARG A 26 -3.71 -8.81 -19.17
C ARG A 26 -4.43 -7.47 -19.35
N ASP A 27 -5.71 -7.40 -19.00
CA ASP A 27 -6.55 -6.23 -19.27
C ASP A 27 -6.04 -5.00 -18.47
N ILE A 28 -5.60 -5.18 -17.23
CA ILE A 28 -4.93 -4.13 -16.45
C ILE A 28 -3.62 -3.72 -17.12
N SER A 29 -2.79 -4.67 -17.54
CA SER A 29 -1.49 -4.38 -18.16
C SER A 29 -1.65 -3.64 -19.49
N ASP A 30 -2.56 -4.08 -20.35
CA ASP A 30 -2.86 -3.44 -21.63
C ASP A 30 -3.41 -2.02 -21.45
N PHE A 31 -4.30 -1.84 -20.49
CA PHE A 31 -4.81 -0.51 -20.11
C PHE A 31 -3.66 0.41 -19.69
N LEU A 32 -2.80 0.01 -18.76
CA LEU A 32 -1.70 0.84 -18.26
C LEU A 32 -0.73 1.21 -19.39
N MET A 33 -0.37 0.27 -20.26
CA MET A 33 0.46 0.56 -21.43
C MET A 33 -0.22 1.56 -22.37
N SER A 34 -1.54 1.48 -22.57
CA SER A 34 -2.30 2.44 -23.38
C SER A 34 -2.33 3.86 -22.79
N GLN A 35 -2.11 3.99 -21.47
CA GLN A 35 -1.99 5.27 -20.76
C GLN A 35 -0.54 5.81 -20.74
N GLY A 36 0.39 5.19 -21.47
CA GLY A 36 1.77 5.63 -21.58
C GLY A 36 2.70 5.15 -20.45
N PHE A 37 2.29 4.16 -19.67
CA PHE A 37 3.19 3.50 -18.72
C PHE A 37 4.11 2.51 -19.46
N HIS A 38 5.40 2.59 -19.19
CA HIS A 38 6.38 1.65 -19.72
C HIS A 38 6.36 0.35 -18.91
N ARG A 39 6.11 -0.78 -19.58
CA ARG A 39 6.16 -2.07 -18.90
C ARG A 39 7.59 -2.39 -18.47
N ILE A 40 7.75 -2.78 -17.20
CA ILE A 40 9.00 -3.27 -16.64
C ILE A 40 8.81 -4.68 -16.08
N GLU A 41 9.81 -5.53 -16.29
CA GLU A 41 9.90 -6.84 -15.66
C GLU A 41 11.22 -6.94 -14.89
N THR A 42 11.12 -7.29 -13.62
CA THR A 42 12.26 -7.49 -12.73
C THR A 42 12.40 -8.97 -12.36
N PRO A 43 13.60 -9.46 -12.04
CA PRO A 43 13.80 -10.85 -11.65
C PRO A 43 12.97 -11.25 -10.42
N THR A 44 12.53 -12.50 -10.36
CA THR A 44 11.84 -13.06 -9.19
C THR A 44 12.79 -13.22 -8.00
N LEU A 45 14.07 -13.51 -8.28
CA LEU A 45 15.14 -13.58 -7.29
C LEU A 45 15.87 -12.25 -7.22
N GLU A 46 16.22 -11.83 -6.01
CA GLU A 46 16.95 -10.59 -5.77
C GLU A 46 17.89 -10.76 -4.58
N HIS A 47 18.86 -9.87 -4.43
CA HIS A 47 19.68 -9.78 -3.22
C HIS A 47 18.80 -9.38 -2.02
N PHE A 48 19.02 -10.02 -0.89
CA PHE A 48 18.24 -9.77 0.32
C PHE A 48 18.32 -8.30 0.78
N GLU A 49 19.48 -7.66 0.59
CA GLU A 49 19.72 -6.26 0.95
C GLU A 49 18.79 -5.26 0.27
N VAL A 50 18.22 -5.60 -0.90
CA VAL A 50 17.25 -4.74 -1.60
C VAL A 50 15.97 -4.55 -0.76
N PHE A 51 15.67 -5.49 0.14
CA PHE A 51 14.45 -5.50 0.96
C PHE A 51 14.72 -5.43 2.46
N ASN A 52 15.98 -5.27 2.89
CA ASN A 52 16.41 -5.41 4.29
C ASN A 52 15.78 -4.40 5.26
N ASP A 53 15.27 -3.26 4.78
CA ASP A 53 14.58 -2.27 5.62
C ASP A 53 13.07 -2.52 5.76
N SER A 54 12.55 -3.55 5.12
CA SER A 54 11.19 -3.97 5.39
C SER A 54 11.15 -4.64 6.76
N VAL A 55 10.40 -4.07 7.69
CA VAL A 55 10.26 -4.48 9.10
C VAL A 55 9.71 -5.91 9.26
N THR A 56 9.34 -6.56 8.16
CA THR A 56 8.75 -7.89 8.18
C THR A 56 9.80 -8.95 7.87
N SER A 57 10.13 -9.76 8.87
CA SER A 57 10.94 -10.98 8.77
C SER A 57 10.35 -12.07 7.86
N ASN A 58 9.28 -11.78 7.15
CA ASN A 58 8.47 -12.77 6.44
C ASN A 58 8.91 -12.94 4.98
N HIS A 59 10.23 -13.03 4.74
CA HIS A 59 10.79 -13.27 3.42
C HIS A 59 11.20 -14.72 3.22
N TYR A 60 10.95 -15.26 2.01
CA TYR A 60 11.57 -16.49 1.56
C TYR A 60 13.01 -16.20 1.14
N HIS A 61 13.98 -16.52 1.99
CA HIS A 61 15.40 -16.29 1.70
C HIS A 61 16.20 -17.60 1.76
N PHE A 62 17.30 -17.65 1.04
CA PHE A 62 18.19 -18.80 0.95
C PHE A 62 19.58 -18.37 0.46
N PHE A 63 20.56 -19.22 0.69
CA PHE A 63 21.90 -19.05 0.14
C PHE A 63 22.01 -19.71 -1.23
N ASP A 64 22.61 -19.02 -2.18
CA ASP A 64 22.98 -19.61 -3.45
C ASP A 64 24.25 -20.48 -3.32
N LYS A 65 24.73 -21.03 -4.45
CA LYS A 65 25.94 -21.88 -4.45
C LYS A 65 27.25 -21.10 -4.17
N SER A 66 27.26 -19.80 -4.34
CA SER A 66 28.39 -18.91 -3.99
C SER A 66 28.36 -18.41 -2.55
N GLY A 67 27.29 -18.70 -1.83
CA GLY A 67 27.09 -18.28 -0.44
C GLY A 67 26.44 -16.92 -0.30
N GLU A 68 25.89 -16.35 -1.40
CA GLU A 68 25.18 -15.09 -1.34
C GLU A 68 23.74 -15.28 -0.83
N LEU A 69 23.28 -14.36 0.01
CA LEU A 69 21.92 -14.37 0.55
C LEU A 69 20.96 -13.75 -0.47
N LEU A 70 20.09 -14.58 -1.00
CA LEU A 70 19.05 -14.22 -1.96
C LEU A 70 17.66 -14.35 -1.34
N THR A 71 16.69 -13.66 -1.94
CA THR A 71 15.29 -13.75 -1.55
C THR A 71 14.37 -13.85 -2.78
N LEU A 72 13.23 -14.53 -2.61
CA LEU A 72 12.09 -14.34 -3.51
C LEU A 72 11.50 -12.96 -3.22
N ARG A 73 11.31 -12.14 -4.24
CA ARG A 73 10.85 -10.75 -4.07
C ARG A 73 9.51 -10.64 -3.31
N PRO A 74 9.45 -9.90 -2.20
CA PRO A 74 8.20 -9.64 -1.47
C PRO A 74 7.38 -8.50 -2.07
N ASP A 75 8.01 -7.61 -2.86
CA ASP A 75 7.41 -6.51 -3.61
C ASP A 75 8.22 -6.23 -4.88
N ILE A 76 7.66 -5.42 -5.79
CA ILE A 76 8.32 -5.04 -7.05
C ILE A 76 8.83 -3.59 -6.96
N THR A 77 8.22 -2.75 -6.13
CA THR A 77 8.55 -1.33 -5.97
C THR A 77 10.02 -1.12 -5.57
N SER A 78 10.51 -1.89 -4.59
CA SER A 78 11.92 -1.83 -4.15
C SER A 78 12.90 -2.21 -5.27
N GLN A 79 12.55 -3.19 -6.11
CA GLN A 79 13.36 -3.56 -7.27
C GLN A 79 13.39 -2.45 -8.33
N ILE A 80 12.27 -1.74 -8.53
CA ILE A 80 12.22 -0.59 -9.45
C ILE A 80 13.13 0.53 -8.91
N GLY A 81 13.16 0.75 -7.59
CA GLY A 81 14.11 1.65 -6.94
C GLY A 81 15.57 1.31 -7.28
N ARG A 82 15.94 0.03 -7.14
CA ARG A 82 17.25 -0.48 -7.54
C ARG A 82 17.53 -0.26 -9.04
N VAL A 83 16.55 -0.55 -9.91
CA VAL A 83 16.70 -0.36 -11.36
C VAL A 83 16.99 1.10 -11.69
N ILE A 84 16.21 2.05 -11.15
CA ILE A 84 16.42 3.49 -11.41
C ILE A 84 17.83 3.92 -10.95
N ALA A 85 18.28 3.47 -9.79
CA ALA A 85 19.59 3.81 -9.29
C ALA A 85 20.73 3.19 -10.08
N SER A 86 20.59 1.92 -10.52
CA SER A 86 21.67 1.17 -11.18
C SER A 86 21.77 1.44 -12.68
N THR A 87 20.64 1.65 -13.37
CA THR A 87 20.61 1.84 -14.84
C THR A 87 20.67 3.30 -15.25
N LYS A 88 20.46 4.23 -14.30
CA LYS A 88 20.40 5.68 -14.55
C LYS A 88 19.37 6.04 -15.63
N VAL A 89 18.24 5.32 -15.65
CA VAL A 89 17.13 5.63 -16.53
C VAL A 89 16.69 7.07 -16.33
N GLU A 90 16.40 7.77 -17.42
CA GLU A 90 15.99 9.17 -17.37
C GLU A 90 14.65 9.32 -16.67
N THR A 91 14.56 10.33 -15.79
CA THR A 91 13.31 10.73 -15.13
C THR A 91 12.88 12.11 -15.60
N PRO A 92 11.57 12.45 -15.65
CA PRO A 92 10.45 11.69 -15.10
C PRO A 92 10.06 10.46 -15.94
N ILE A 93 9.59 9.40 -15.26
CA ILE A 93 9.21 8.14 -15.91
C ILE A 93 8.01 7.48 -15.20
N LYS A 94 7.23 6.73 -15.96
CA LYS A 94 6.09 5.94 -15.48
C LYS A 94 6.29 4.48 -15.85
N PHE A 95 6.34 3.62 -14.86
CA PHE A 95 6.41 2.17 -15.06
C PHE A 95 5.09 1.50 -14.71
N SER A 96 4.75 0.45 -15.46
CA SER A 96 3.75 -0.54 -15.08
C SER A 96 4.40 -1.92 -14.97
N TYR A 97 3.90 -2.74 -14.08
CA TYR A 97 4.42 -4.09 -13.87
C TYR A 97 3.31 -5.07 -13.56
N SER A 98 3.61 -6.35 -13.79
CA SER A 98 2.85 -7.48 -13.26
C SER A 98 3.82 -8.63 -13.00
N GLY A 99 3.60 -9.34 -11.90
CA GLY A 99 4.47 -10.47 -11.55
C GLY A 99 4.13 -11.09 -10.20
N LYS A 100 4.80 -12.22 -9.93
CA LYS A 100 4.67 -12.93 -8.65
C LYS A 100 5.45 -12.23 -7.56
N VAL A 101 4.84 -12.12 -6.37
CA VAL A 101 5.47 -11.72 -5.12
C VAL A 101 5.25 -12.80 -4.06
N PHE A 102 6.16 -12.87 -3.09
CA PHE A 102 6.19 -13.95 -2.12
C PHE A 102 6.31 -13.40 -0.71
N LYS A 103 5.35 -13.76 0.16
CA LYS A 103 5.35 -13.38 1.57
C LYS A 103 5.09 -14.62 2.42
N TYR A 104 5.96 -14.91 3.36
CA TYR A 104 5.76 -16.02 4.27
C TYR A 104 4.76 -15.63 5.35
N ASN A 105 3.64 -16.32 5.41
CA ASN A 105 2.63 -16.14 6.45
C ASN A 105 2.79 -17.26 7.49
N GLU A 106 3.22 -16.90 8.69
CA GLU A 106 3.41 -17.83 9.81
C GLU A 106 2.07 -18.37 10.32
N GLU A 107 1.04 -17.57 10.27
CA GLU A 107 -0.29 -17.94 10.72
C GLU A 107 -1.04 -18.69 9.62
N MET A 108 -1.36 -19.95 9.89
CA MET A 108 -2.11 -20.84 8.98
C MET A 108 -3.60 -20.44 8.87
N ARG A 109 -3.87 -19.20 8.49
CA ARG A 109 -5.23 -18.66 8.33
C ARG A 109 -5.79 -18.84 6.90
N GLY A 110 -5.27 -19.77 6.13
CA GLY A 110 -5.67 -19.94 4.74
C GLY A 110 -5.11 -18.88 3.79
N LEU A 111 -4.17 -18.07 4.23
CA LEU A 111 -3.50 -17.06 3.43
C LEU A 111 -2.56 -17.72 2.40
N THR A 112 -2.47 -17.13 1.23
CA THR A 112 -1.51 -17.53 0.19
C THR A 112 -0.16 -16.88 0.44
N ASN A 113 0.93 -17.59 0.12
CA ASN A 113 2.30 -17.08 0.23
C ASN A 113 2.84 -16.59 -1.13
N GLU A 114 2.17 -16.93 -2.21
CA GLU A 114 2.46 -16.46 -3.56
C GLU A 114 1.24 -15.70 -4.09
N HIS A 115 1.46 -14.44 -4.49
CA HIS A 115 0.42 -13.58 -5.07
C HIS A 115 0.85 -13.10 -6.44
N THR A 116 -0.11 -12.90 -7.36
CA THR A 116 0.13 -12.13 -8.57
C THR A 116 -0.20 -10.68 -8.30
N GLN A 117 0.81 -9.82 -8.38
CA GLN A 117 0.67 -8.38 -8.17
C GLN A 117 0.79 -7.65 -9.51
N ALA A 118 -0.11 -6.69 -9.78
CA ALA A 118 0.04 -5.71 -10.85
C ALA A 118 0.04 -4.30 -10.27
N GLY A 119 0.71 -3.35 -10.90
CA GLY A 119 0.80 -2.00 -10.37
C GLY A 119 1.56 -1.03 -11.25
N ILE A 120 1.74 0.18 -10.72
CA ILE A 120 2.49 1.26 -11.36
C ILE A 120 3.47 1.92 -10.40
N GLU A 121 4.48 2.59 -10.99
CA GLU A 121 5.36 3.52 -10.30
C GLU A 121 5.55 4.77 -11.17
N ILE A 122 5.18 5.95 -10.63
CA ILE A 122 5.33 7.27 -11.23
C ILE A 122 6.47 7.97 -10.52
N VAL A 123 7.56 8.25 -11.22
CA VAL A 123 8.80 8.75 -10.61
C VAL A 123 9.27 10.03 -11.27
N GLY A 124 9.59 11.05 -10.44
CA GLY A 124 10.13 12.32 -10.89
C GLY A 124 9.10 13.33 -11.39
N TYR A 125 7.81 13.00 -11.34
CA TYR A 125 6.71 13.95 -11.66
C TYR A 125 6.35 14.81 -10.45
N PRO A 126 5.69 15.98 -10.66
CA PRO A 126 5.16 16.78 -9.56
C PRO A 126 4.20 15.96 -8.67
N ALA A 127 4.38 16.07 -7.36
CA ALA A 127 3.72 15.18 -6.39
C ALA A 127 2.19 15.15 -6.51
N LYS A 128 1.55 16.32 -6.66
CA LYS A 128 0.10 16.42 -6.75
C LYS A 128 -0.45 15.72 -7.99
N GLU A 129 0.17 15.96 -9.13
CA GLU A 129 -0.21 15.34 -10.41
C GLU A 129 -0.02 13.82 -10.35
N ALA A 130 1.12 13.36 -9.80
CA ALA A 130 1.43 11.95 -9.68
C ALA A 130 0.44 11.21 -8.76
N VAL A 131 0.03 11.81 -7.63
CA VAL A 131 -0.95 11.22 -6.70
C VAL A 131 -2.33 11.14 -7.36
N CYS A 132 -2.77 12.21 -8.04
CA CYS A 132 -4.04 12.20 -8.78
C CYS A 132 -4.04 11.12 -9.86
N GLU A 133 -2.98 11.05 -10.67
CA GLU A 133 -2.87 10.04 -11.72
C GLU A 133 -2.85 8.61 -11.14
N ALA A 134 -2.18 8.39 -10.02
CA ALA A 134 -2.16 7.11 -9.34
C ALA A 134 -3.57 6.68 -8.91
N ILE A 135 -4.36 7.55 -8.29
CA ILE A 135 -5.73 7.24 -7.87
C ILE A 135 -6.63 7.01 -9.08
N VAL A 136 -6.58 7.88 -10.09
CA VAL A 136 -7.39 7.76 -11.31
C VAL A 136 -7.07 6.45 -12.05
N SER A 137 -5.79 6.13 -12.21
CA SER A 137 -5.37 4.88 -12.87
C SER A 137 -5.72 3.64 -12.06
N ALA A 138 -5.60 3.68 -10.72
CA ALA A 138 -6.04 2.59 -9.84
C ALA A 138 -7.53 2.32 -10.00
N LYS A 139 -8.37 3.37 -9.90
CA LYS A 139 -9.81 3.22 -10.09
C LYS A 139 -10.16 2.61 -11.45
N LYS A 140 -9.59 3.12 -12.52
CA LYS A 140 -9.85 2.60 -13.87
C LYS A 140 -9.39 1.14 -14.02
N ALA A 141 -8.25 0.77 -13.45
CA ALA A 141 -7.77 -0.61 -13.45
C ALA A 141 -8.75 -1.56 -12.74
N LEU A 142 -9.34 -1.12 -11.62
CA LEU A 142 -10.34 -1.88 -10.87
C LEU A 142 -11.68 -1.99 -11.62
N ASP A 143 -12.10 -0.93 -12.30
CA ASP A 143 -13.29 -0.94 -13.17
C ASP A 143 -13.11 -1.95 -14.33
N ILE A 144 -11.93 -1.94 -14.98
CA ILE A 144 -11.57 -2.88 -16.06
C ILE A 144 -11.52 -4.33 -15.55
N ALA A 145 -11.04 -4.53 -14.32
CA ALA A 145 -11.06 -5.85 -13.68
C ALA A 145 -12.46 -6.37 -13.38
N GLY A 146 -13.49 -5.53 -13.50
CA GLY A 146 -14.90 -5.90 -13.34
C GLY A 146 -15.33 -6.07 -11.89
N ILE A 147 -14.70 -5.37 -10.94
CA ILE A 147 -15.07 -5.42 -9.53
C ILE A 147 -16.40 -4.67 -9.35
N PRO A 148 -17.46 -5.31 -8.83
CA PRO A 148 -18.79 -4.71 -8.82
C PRO A 148 -18.96 -3.57 -7.80
N SER A 149 -18.21 -3.61 -6.71
CA SER A 149 -18.26 -2.60 -5.65
C SER A 149 -16.98 -2.59 -4.84
N TYR A 150 -16.41 -1.42 -4.67
CA TYR A 150 -15.20 -1.19 -3.87
C TYR A 150 -15.18 0.23 -3.33
N GLN A 151 -14.37 0.44 -2.30
CA GLN A 151 -14.28 1.69 -1.56
C GLN A 151 -12.82 2.10 -1.41
N PHE A 152 -12.53 3.36 -1.74
CA PHE A 152 -11.24 3.97 -1.44
C PHE A 152 -11.23 4.54 -0.02
N GLU A 153 -10.23 4.14 0.75
CA GLU A 153 -9.91 4.70 2.04
C GLU A 153 -8.58 5.43 1.96
N LEU A 154 -8.62 6.74 2.20
CA LEU A 154 -7.48 7.64 2.08
C LEU A 154 -6.89 7.95 3.46
N SER A 155 -5.59 8.19 3.49
CA SER A 155 -4.88 8.65 4.67
C SER A 155 -3.62 9.42 4.27
N HIS A 156 -2.85 9.89 5.26
CA HIS A 156 -1.60 10.59 5.02
C HIS A 156 -0.53 10.18 6.02
N ALA A 157 0.57 9.61 5.53
CA ALA A 157 1.64 9.04 6.37
C ALA A 157 2.26 10.07 7.33
N ALA A 158 2.37 11.35 6.92
CA ALA A 158 2.93 12.40 7.76
C ALA A 158 2.14 12.65 9.05
N ILE A 159 0.86 12.27 9.14
CA ILE A 159 0.06 12.45 10.36
C ILE A 159 0.66 11.59 11.47
N LEU A 160 0.76 10.28 11.26
CA LEU A 160 1.33 9.37 12.26
C LEU A 160 2.82 9.63 12.48
N GLN A 161 3.59 9.90 11.42
CA GLN A 161 5.00 10.28 11.55
C GLN A 161 5.17 11.50 12.46
N THR A 162 4.35 12.56 12.27
CA THR A 162 4.40 13.76 13.09
C THR A 162 4.05 13.46 14.56
N ILE A 163 3.06 12.61 14.81
CA ILE A 163 2.71 12.16 16.16
C ILE A 163 3.92 11.52 16.85
N PHE A 164 4.55 10.52 16.22
CA PHE A 164 5.70 9.82 16.78
C PHE A 164 6.92 10.73 16.96
N GLU A 165 7.21 11.61 16.01
CA GLU A 165 8.32 12.57 16.11
C GLU A 165 8.09 13.62 17.20
N THR A 166 6.85 14.14 17.34
CA THR A 166 6.52 15.14 18.37
C THR A 166 6.60 14.55 19.77
N LEU A 167 6.14 13.31 19.94
CA LEU A 167 6.14 12.64 21.23
C LEU A 167 7.54 12.15 21.65
N ALA A 168 8.45 11.91 20.71
CA ALA A 168 9.84 11.46 20.93
C ALA A 168 9.96 10.37 22.01
N LEU A 169 9.15 9.32 21.89
CA LEU A 169 8.99 8.28 22.91
C LEU A 169 10.15 7.28 22.94
N PRO A 170 10.41 6.65 24.11
CA PRO A 170 11.17 5.42 24.16
C PRO A 170 10.56 4.35 23.24
N GLN A 171 11.38 3.44 22.73
CA GLN A 171 10.97 2.44 21.73
C GLN A 171 9.75 1.62 22.15
N ASP A 172 9.76 1.08 23.38
CA ASP A 172 8.67 0.29 23.95
C ASP A 172 7.34 1.07 24.05
N ALA A 173 7.43 2.35 24.43
CA ALA A 173 6.26 3.22 24.49
C ALA A 173 5.74 3.57 23.08
N GLY A 174 6.64 3.79 22.12
CA GLY A 174 6.30 3.99 20.71
C GLY A 174 5.59 2.78 20.10
N GLU A 175 6.10 1.58 20.35
CA GLU A 175 5.48 0.33 19.91
C GLU A 175 4.09 0.12 20.53
N ALA A 176 3.94 0.38 21.84
CA ALA A 176 2.66 0.30 22.51
C ALA A 176 1.64 1.32 21.95
N LEU A 177 2.06 2.56 21.64
CA LEU A 177 1.23 3.55 20.99
C LEU A 177 0.82 3.10 19.58
N ALA A 178 1.77 2.63 18.79
CA ALA A 178 1.49 2.11 17.44
C ALA A 178 0.47 0.99 17.45
N GLN A 179 0.58 0.07 18.42
CA GLN A 179 -0.39 -1.01 18.60
C GLN A 179 -1.77 -0.49 19.03
N ALA A 180 -1.81 0.45 19.96
CA ALA A 180 -3.08 1.06 20.42
C ALA A 180 -3.81 1.81 19.29
N ILE A 181 -3.06 2.50 18.41
CA ILE A 181 -3.61 3.17 17.21
C ILE A 181 -4.13 2.13 16.23
N ARG A 182 -3.34 1.10 15.92
CA ARG A 182 -3.69 0.01 14.97
C ARG A 182 -4.97 -0.70 15.38
N ASP A 183 -5.11 -1.00 16.67
CA ASP A 183 -6.26 -1.69 17.24
C ASP A 183 -7.45 -0.74 17.52
N LYS A 184 -7.27 0.56 17.24
CA LYS A 184 -8.24 1.62 17.61
C LYS A 184 -8.70 1.52 19.06
N ASN A 185 -7.77 1.19 19.97
CA ASN A 185 -8.05 0.89 21.37
C ASN A 185 -8.16 2.16 22.20
N ILE A 186 -9.40 2.62 22.39
CA ILE A 186 -9.73 3.85 23.12
C ILE A 186 -9.18 3.85 24.55
N THR A 187 -9.26 2.71 25.25
CA THR A 187 -8.81 2.59 26.65
C THR A 187 -7.30 2.74 26.75
N GLN A 188 -6.56 2.09 25.85
CA GLN A 188 -5.10 2.21 25.81
C GLN A 188 -4.65 3.62 25.43
N LEU A 189 -5.28 4.27 24.46
CA LEU A 189 -4.98 5.65 24.08
C LEU A 189 -5.28 6.64 25.23
N ASN A 190 -6.39 6.47 25.93
CA ASN A 190 -6.69 7.28 27.12
C ASN A 190 -5.70 7.08 28.27
N THR A 191 -5.20 5.87 28.46
CA THR A 191 -4.17 5.57 29.46
C THR A 191 -2.82 6.13 29.03
N PHE A 192 -2.49 6.01 27.74
CA PHE A 192 -1.28 6.53 27.16
C PHE A 192 -1.16 8.04 27.32
N THR A 193 -2.18 8.81 26.95
CA THR A 193 -2.18 10.28 27.07
C THR A 193 -2.08 10.77 28.51
N LYS A 194 -2.58 10.02 29.50
CA LYS A 194 -2.35 10.33 30.91
C LYS A 194 -0.89 10.13 31.34
N ARG A 195 -0.21 9.13 30.76
CA ARG A 195 1.18 8.81 31.07
C ARG A 195 2.18 9.73 30.34
N TYR A 196 1.86 10.09 29.10
CA TYR A 196 2.68 10.92 28.21
C TYR A 196 1.83 12.10 27.70
N PRO A 197 1.53 13.10 28.56
CA PRO A 197 0.69 14.23 28.18
C PRO A 197 1.40 15.12 27.14
N SER A 198 0.66 15.58 26.14
CA SER A 198 1.15 16.40 25.04
C SER A 198 0.07 17.30 24.46
N GLU A 199 0.45 18.22 23.61
CA GLU A 199 -0.48 19.04 22.81
C GLU A 199 -1.37 18.21 21.87
N LEU A 200 -0.97 16.96 21.56
CA LEU A 200 -1.70 16.05 20.69
C LEU A 200 -2.74 15.19 21.41
N ASP A 201 -2.95 15.35 22.72
CA ASP A 201 -3.82 14.48 23.53
C ASP A 201 -5.26 14.40 23.02
N ALA A 202 -5.84 15.54 22.62
CA ALA A 202 -7.20 15.60 22.10
C ALA A 202 -7.30 14.83 20.77
N PHE A 203 -6.33 15.03 19.90
CA PHE A 203 -6.23 14.37 18.58
C PHE A 203 -6.02 12.85 18.73
N LEU A 204 -5.08 12.43 19.59
CA LEU A 204 -4.80 11.02 19.86
C LEU A 204 -6.02 10.25 20.38
N LYS A 205 -6.75 10.84 21.33
CA LYS A 205 -8.00 10.25 21.87
C LYS A 205 -9.09 10.14 20.82
N ALA A 206 -9.10 11.04 19.85
CA ALA A 206 -10.08 11.07 18.78
C ALA A 206 -9.73 10.14 17.61
N LEU A 207 -8.45 9.76 17.42
CA LEU A 207 -7.99 8.95 16.27
C LEU A 207 -8.88 7.72 15.98
N PRO A 208 -9.33 6.92 16.96
CA PRO A 208 -10.24 5.79 16.72
C PRO A 208 -11.57 6.16 16.06
N PHE A 209 -11.94 7.44 16.10
CA PHE A 209 -13.19 7.99 15.57
C PHE A 209 -12.98 8.91 14.37
N LEU A 210 -11.72 9.13 13.96
CA LEU A 210 -11.36 9.93 12.80
C LEU A 210 -11.30 9.03 11.54
N PHE A 211 -12.41 8.36 11.27
CA PHE A 211 -12.65 7.57 10.08
C PHE A 211 -14.10 7.75 9.60
N GLY A 212 -14.32 7.59 8.31
CA GLY A 212 -15.63 7.73 7.69
C GLY A 212 -15.63 8.63 6.47
N GLU A 213 -16.74 9.28 6.19
CA GLU A 213 -16.90 10.21 5.07
C GLU A 213 -15.86 11.33 5.15
N SER A 214 -15.21 11.59 4.00
CA SER A 214 -13.95 12.32 3.96
C SER A 214 -14.03 13.74 4.53
N TYR A 215 -14.97 14.54 4.09
CA TYR A 215 -15.04 15.94 4.52
C TYR A 215 -15.42 16.08 6.00
N GLN A 216 -16.32 15.22 6.52
CA GLN A 216 -16.69 15.21 7.95
C GLN A 216 -15.49 14.84 8.83
N VAL A 217 -14.67 13.91 8.38
CA VAL A 217 -13.44 13.50 9.11
C VAL A 217 -12.41 14.63 9.10
N LEU A 218 -12.19 15.28 7.96
CA LEU A 218 -11.25 16.39 7.84
C LEU A 218 -11.65 17.57 8.74
N ASP A 219 -12.91 17.98 8.70
CA ASP A 219 -13.42 19.07 9.53
C ASP A 219 -13.25 18.79 11.03
N LYS A 220 -13.61 17.57 11.44
CA LYS A 220 -13.45 17.13 12.84
C LYS A 220 -11.97 17.08 13.25
N ALA A 221 -11.08 16.60 12.39
CA ALA A 221 -9.66 16.52 12.66
C ALA A 221 -9.03 17.90 12.83
N ARG A 222 -9.37 18.86 11.96
CA ARG A 222 -8.88 20.24 12.00
C ARG A 222 -9.23 20.94 13.32
N TYR A 223 -10.41 20.67 13.87
CA TYR A 223 -10.84 21.25 15.15
C TYR A 223 -10.04 20.73 16.36
N LEU A 224 -9.42 19.55 16.23
CA LEU A 224 -8.75 18.84 17.32
C LEU A 224 -7.24 19.01 17.37
N VAL A 225 -6.63 19.67 16.36
CA VAL A 225 -5.18 19.77 16.23
C VAL A 225 -4.74 21.16 15.80
N GLU A 226 -3.67 21.67 16.43
CA GLU A 226 -3.02 22.93 16.06
C GLU A 226 -1.64 22.71 15.41
N ASN A 227 -1.14 21.48 15.39
CA ASN A 227 0.16 21.14 14.82
C ASN A 227 0.18 21.41 13.30
N GLU A 228 1.03 22.33 12.86
CA GLU A 228 1.10 22.79 11.47
C GLU A 228 1.36 21.66 10.45
N ARG A 229 2.17 20.65 10.82
CA ARG A 229 2.47 19.53 9.92
C ARG A 229 1.26 18.60 9.73
N ILE A 230 0.49 18.39 10.78
CA ILE A 230 -0.76 17.61 10.68
C ILE A 230 -1.79 18.42 9.87
N LEU A 231 -1.92 19.71 10.13
CA LEU A 231 -2.81 20.60 9.36
C LEU A 231 -2.45 20.63 7.87
N ALA A 232 -1.15 20.66 7.54
CA ALA A 232 -0.68 20.57 6.15
C ALA A 232 -1.09 19.23 5.50
N ALA A 233 -0.94 18.11 6.22
CA ALA A 233 -1.33 16.80 5.72
C ALA A 233 -2.85 16.68 5.50
N LEU A 234 -3.67 17.28 6.38
CA LEU A 234 -5.13 17.37 6.19
C LEU A 234 -5.49 18.23 4.96
N THR A 235 -4.74 19.30 4.73
CA THR A 235 -4.91 20.17 3.54
C THR A 235 -4.53 19.43 2.25
N ASP A 236 -3.45 18.64 2.26
CA ASP A 236 -3.07 17.81 1.10
C ASP A 236 -4.16 16.79 0.76
N LEU A 237 -4.80 16.17 1.77
CA LEU A 237 -5.94 15.28 1.55
C LEU A 237 -7.15 16.00 0.95
N GLU A 238 -7.52 17.16 1.49
CA GLU A 238 -8.64 17.98 0.99
C GLU A 238 -8.44 18.38 -0.48
N MET A 239 -7.26 18.92 -0.80
CA MET A 239 -6.91 19.31 -2.16
C MET A 239 -6.94 18.12 -3.14
N LEU A 240 -6.53 16.94 -2.69
CA LEU A 240 -6.61 15.71 -3.47
C LEU A 240 -8.07 15.34 -3.75
N LEU A 241 -8.92 15.35 -2.72
CA LEU A 241 -10.35 15.03 -2.85
C LEU A 241 -11.04 15.94 -3.85
N GLU A 242 -10.75 17.25 -3.82
CA GLU A 242 -11.25 18.22 -4.81
C GLU A 242 -10.82 17.85 -6.24
N GLN A 243 -9.56 17.46 -6.43
CA GLN A 243 -9.01 17.13 -7.75
C GLN A 243 -9.53 15.80 -8.33
N VAL A 244 -9.91 14.86 -7.47
CA VAL A 244 -10.40 13.53 -7.90
C VAL A 244 -11.92 13.36 -7.75
N SER A 245 -12.64 14.42 -7.40
CA SER A 245 -14.09 14.41 -7.13
C SER A 245 -14.93 13.84 -8.27
N ASP A 246 -14.56 14.11 -9.51
CA ASP A 246 -15.23 13.58 -10.71
C ASP A 246 -15.00 12.08 -10.91
N VAL A 247 -13.97 11.51 -10.27
CA VAL A 247 -13.55 10.12 -10.40
C VAL A 247 -13.95 9.31 -9.17
N LEU A 248 -13.72 9.86 -7.97
CA LEU A 248 -14.11 9.27 -6.71
C LEU A 248 -15.33 10.01 -6.16
N THR A 249 -16.52 9.58 -6.54
CA THR A 249 -17.80 10.16 -6.05
C THR A 249 -18.04 9.88 -4.56
N GLU A 250 -17.51 8.77 -4.06
CA GLU A 250 -17.52 8.42 -2.64
C GLU A 250 -16.09 8.08 -2.21
N SER A 251 -15.65 8.73 -1.14
CA SER A 251 -14.33 8.49 -0.57
C SER A 251 -14.40 8.53 0.95
N TYR A 252 -13.55 7.75 1.58
CA TYR A 252 -13.46 7.62 3.02
C TYR A 252 -12.05 7.96 3.48
N ILE A 253 -11.94 8.46 4.69
CA ILE A 253 -10.66 8.72 5.34
C ILE A 253 -10.57 7.87 6.60
N ASP A 254 -9.37 7.33 6.88
CA ASP A 254 -8.98 6.79 8.17
C ASP A 254 -7.63 7.39 8.60
N LEU A 255 -7.65 8.37 9.51
CA LEU A 255 -6.44 9.03 9.97
C LEU A 255 -5.60 8.16 10.92
N ALA A 256 -6.16 7.05 11.43
CA ALA A 256 -5.45 6.04 12.21
C ALA A 256 -4.80 4.95 11.33
N GLN A 257 -4.96 5.01 10.02
CA GLN A 257 -4.43 4.01 9.10
C GLN A 257 -2.90 3.95 9.18
N MET A 258 -2.38 2.83 9.67
CA MET A 258 -0.94 2.58 9.67
C MET A 258 -0.44 2.38 8.25
N PRO A 259 0.72 2.98 7.89
CA PRO A 259 1.33 2.75 6.58
C PRO A 259 1.59 1.26 6.35
N THR A 260 1.15 0.76 5.21
CA THR A 260 1.41 -0.64 4.79
C THR A 260 2.90 -0.86 4.55
N MET A 261 3.58 0.18 4.05
CA MET A 261 5.00 0.17 3.76
C MET A 261 5.70 1.29 4.55
N PRO A 262 6.87 1.01 5.16
CA PRO A 262 7.56 1.97 6.04
C PRO A 262 8.08 3.21 5.30
N TYR A 263 8.14 3.16 3.99
CA TYR A 263 8.67 4.24 3.16
C TYR A 263 7.64 5.27 2.69
N TYR A 264 6.35 5.14 3.02
CA TYR A 264 5.36 6.16 2.68
C TYR A 264 5.66 7.50 3.36
N THR A 265 5.55 8.59 2.60
CA THR A 265 5.90 9.96 3.04
C THR A 265 4.75 10.96 2.89
N GLY A 266 3.71 10.62 2.14
CA GLY A 266 2.61 11.52 1.82
C GLY A 266 1.27 10.81 1.86
N VAL A 267 0.37 11.21 0.94
CA VAL A 267 -0.92 10.55 0.77
C VAL A 267 -0.73 9.06 0.54
N MET A 268 -1.56 8.26 1.17
CA MET A 268 -1.67 6.83 0.96
C MET A 268 -3.14 6.42 0.88
N PHE A 269 -3.41 5.31 0.21
CA PHE A 269 -4.75 4.77 0.09
C PHE A 269 -4.77 3.26 0.11
N LYS A 270 -5.91 2.72 0.50
CA LYS A 270 -6.27 1.31 0.39
C LYS A 270 -7.60 1.19 -0.31
N VAL A 271 -7.83 0.05 -0.96
CA VAL A 271 -9.12 -0.24 -1.60
C VAL A 271 -9.66 -1.55 -1.05
N PHE A 272 -10.88 -1.48 -0.57
CA PHE A 272 -11.59 -2.62 0.03
C PHE A 272 -12.79 -2.99 -0.83
N GLY A 273 -13.10 -4.27 -0.89
CA GLY A 273 -14.32 -4.79 -1.52
C GLY A 273 -15.26 -5.38 -0.50
N ASN A 274 -16.55 -5.46 -0.84
CA ASN A 274 -17.59 -5.91 0.10
C ASN A 274 -17.44 -7.37 0.58
N LYS A 275 -16.66 -8.20 -0.13
CA LYS A 275 -16.52 -9.63 0.14
C LYS A 275 -15.08 -10.09 0.39
N VAL A 276 -14.15 -9.17 0.33
CA VAL A 276 -12.74 -9.45 0.59
C VAL A 276 -12.38 -8.80 1.92
N PRO A 277 -11.94 -9.57 2.93
CA PRO A 277 -11.72 -9.03 4.29
C PRO A 277 -10.57 -8.04 4.34
N ASP A 278 -9.58 -8.21 3.46
CA ASP A 278 -8.40 -7.35 3.39
C ASP A 278 -8.44 -6.41 2.18
N ALA A 279 -7.67 -5.33 2.24
CA ALA A 279 -7.49 -4.46 1.09
C ALA A 279 -6.83 -5.22 -0.06
N PHE A 280 -7.46 -5.23 -1.23
CA PHE A 280 -6.92 -5.89 -2.42
C PHE A 280 -6.08 -4.95 -3.30
N ALA A 281 -6.08 -3.65 -3.00
CA ALA A 281 -5.19 -2.66 -3.60
C ALA A 281 -4.70 -1.68 -2.54
N SER A 282 -3.48 -1.20 -2.73
CA SER A 282 -2.92 -0.13 -1.91
C SER A 282 -1.92 0.69 -2.71
N GLY A 283 -1.77 1.95 -2.34
CA GLY A 283 -0.84 2.86 -2.99
C GLY A 283 -0.53 4.08 -2.14
N GLY A 284 0.37 4.91 -2.62
CA GLY A 284 0.72 6.15 -1.94
C GLY A 284 2.02 6.76 -2.45
N ARG A 285 2.41 7.87 -1.81
CA ARG A 285 3.64 8.62 -2.09
C ARG A 285 4.78 8.19 -1.18
N TYR A 286 5.99 8.00 -1.76
CA TYR A 286 7.16 7.46 -1.04
C TYR A 286 8.50 8.03 -1.53
N ASP A 287 8.70 9.30 -1.44
CA ASP A 287 9.85 10.03 -1.98
C ASP A 287 11.23 9.57 -1.46
N LYS A 288 11.28 8.91 -0.29
CA LYS A 288 12.53 8.48 0.35
C LYS A 288 13.05 7.11 -0.12
N LEU A 289 12.26 6.35 -0.87
CA LEU A 289 12.63 4.98 -1.24
C LEU A 289 13.93 4.94 -2.07
N PHE A 290 14.08 5.85 -3.01
CA PHE A 290 15.22 5.85 -3.93
C PHE A 290 16.54 6.30 -3.29
N GLU A 291 16.47 7.10 -2.21
CA GLU A 291 17.64 7.52 -1.43
C GLU A 291 18.40 6.31 -0.86
N ARG A 292 17.71 5.21 -0.55
CA ARG A 292 18.29 3.94 -0.06
C ARG A 292 19.25 3.31 -1.08
N PHE A 293 19.00 3.53 -2.36
CA PHE A 293 19.81 3.01 -3.45
C PHE A 293 20.84 4.03 -3.95
N GLY A 294 21.06 5.13 -3.20
CA GLY A 294 22.03 6.18 -3.57
C GLY A 294 21.56 7.07 -4.74
N ALA A 295 20.28 7.00 -5.09
CA ALA A 295 19.70 7.93 -6.07
C ALA A 295 19.39 9.29 -5.41
N THR A 296 19.27 10.33 -6.24
CA THR A 296 18.81 11.65 -5.78
C THR A 296 17.37 11.56 -5.27
N LYS A 297 16.98 12.51 -4.40
CA LYS A 297 15.60 12.61 -3.94
C LYS A 297 14.67 12.83 -5.12
N LEU A 298 13.79 11.87 -5.36
CA LEU A 298 12.78 11.88 -6.42
C LEU A 298 11.38 11.74 -5.81
N THR A 299 10.43 12.50 -6.33
CA THR A 299 9.03 12.21 -6.04
C THR A 299 8.68 10.84 -6.60
N ALA A 300 8.01 10.04 -5.80
CA ALA A 300 7.55 8.72 -6.21
C ALA A 300 6.15 8.43 -5.66
N VAL A 301 5.31 7.93 -6.54
CA VAL A 301 3.95 7.51 -6.24
C VAL A 301 3.65 6.24 -7.01
N GLY A 302 3.12 5.25 -6.33
CA GLY A 302 2.71 4.01 -6.97
C GLY A 302 1.52 3.36 -6.30
N TRP A 303 0.98 2.36 -6.96
CA TRP A 303 -0.01 1.47 -6.39
C TRP A 303 0.17 0.05 -6.89
N ALA A 304 -0.32 -0.89 -6.09
CA ALA A 304 -0.36 -2.30 -6.43
C ALA A 304 -1.72 -2.91 -6.12
N VAL A 305 -2.15 -3.83 -6.95
CA VAL A 305 -3.33 -4.67 -6.74
C VAL A 305 -2.94 -6.14 -6.66
N ASP A 306 -3.62 -6.89 -5.81
CA ASP A 306 -3.54 -8.34 -5.75
C ASP A 306 -4.57 -8.97 -6.68
N ILE A 307 -4.10 -9.55 -7.81
CA ILE A 307 -4.95 -10.18 -8.82
C ILE A 307 -5.70 -11.38 -8.25
N ASP A 308 -5.14 -12.07 -7.26
CA ASP A 308 -5.79 -13.21 -6.63
C ASP A 308 -6.95 -12.77 -5.73
N ALA A 309 -6.80 -11.67 -5.02
CA ALA A 309 -7.86 -11.05 -4.22
C ALA A 309 -8.96 -10.45 -5.13
N ILE A 310 -8.59 -9.81 -6.24
CA ILE A 310 -9.56 -9.35 -7.26
C ILE A 310 -10.36 -10.54 -7.81
N TYR A 311 -9.71 -11.65 -8.12
CA TYR A 311 -10.43 -12.86 -8.58
C TYR A 311 -11.51 -13.28 -7.58
N GLN A 312 -11.23 -13.28 -6.28
CA GLN A 312 -12.22 -13.60 -5.26
C GLN A 312 -13.40 -12.63 -5.29
N ALA A 313 -13.13 -11.32 -5.36
CA ALA A 313 -14.18 -10.29 -5.40
C ALA A 313 -15.10 -10.43 -6.64
N VAL A 314 -14.55 -10.78 -7.79
CA VAL A 314 -15.30 -10.94 -9.06
C VAL A 314 -16.03 -12.29 -9.12
N HIS A 315 -15.38 -13.37 -8.66
CA HIS A 315 -15.92 -14.74 -8.77
C HIS A 315 -17.20 -14.93 -7.95
N ASP A 316 -17.23 -14.44 -6.73
CA ASP A 316 -18.39 -14.53 -5.85
C ASP A 316 -19.61 -13.76 -6.38
N HIS A 317 -19.40 -12.77 -7.24
CA HIS A 317 -20.47 -12.05 -7.91
C HIS A 317 -21.09 -12.88 -9.04
N LEU A 318 -20.27 -13.66 -9.75
CA LEU A 318 -20.71 -14.52 -10.84
C LEU A 318 -21.47 -15.78 -10.38
N GLU A 319 -21.25 -16.26 -9.16
CA GLU A 319 -21.93 -17.42 -8.58
C GLU A 319 -23.16 -17.04 -7.73
N GLY A 320 -23.22 -15.81 -7.21
CA GLY A 320 -24.37 -15.31 -6.44
C GLY A 320 -25.54 -14.78 -7.28
N GLY A 321 -25.42 -14.79 -8.61
CA GLY A 321 -26.43 -14.34 -9.57
C GLY A 321 -27.16 -15.46 -10.34
N ALA A 322 -27.08 -16.72 -9.85
CA ALA A 322 -27.76 -17.85 -10.44
C ALA A 322 -28.97 -18.29 -9.60
#